data_a6e51dc48d3b41627f61281b449fca95
#
_entry.id   a6e51dc48d3b41627f61281b449fca95
#
_cell.length_a   1.000
_cell.length_b   1.000
_cell.length_c   1.000
_cell.angle_alpha   90.00
_cell.angle_beta   90.00
_cell.angle_gamma   90.00
#
_symmetry.space_group_name_H-M   'P 1'
#
loop_
_entity.id
_entity.type
_entity.pdbx_description
1 polymer ?
#
loop_
_entity_poly.entity_id
_entity_poly.type
_entity_poly.pdbx_seq_one_letter_code
_entity_poly.pdbx_strand_id
1 'polypeptide(L)'
;KIPLEKSLESFQQERIPHKEWMKVQALLKGEFVRRCENVLSFGNPGTGKTHLLCAIGQELIREGYRVRFYSCNLLVQELLRAKKELRMERLFKKLSRLDVLIVDDIGYVQQSREEMEVLFTLLAQRYERGSLMITSNLPFSQWDQIFKDPMTTAAAIDRVIHHSVIIELNLKSYRMEEAQKQQKKEKQSDGNMVVSDGDSQQVSAGHSSPDGQFEETLCDG
;
A
#
# COMPACT_ATOMS: atom_id res chain seq x y z
N LYS A 1 -0.49 6.60 15.46
CA LYS A 1 0.34 5.47 15.93
C LYS A 1 0.73 4.65 14.71
N ILE A 2 1.89 3.97 14.74
CA ILE A 2 2.28 3.01 13.70
C ILE A 2 1.45 1.74 13.89
N PRO A 3 0.91 1.13 12.81
CA PRO A 3 0.30 -0.19 12.83
C PRO A 3 1.29 -1.26 13.31
N LEU A 4 0.97 -1.95 14.41
CA LEU A 4 1.90 -2.92 15.02
C LEU A 4 1.96 -4.24 14.26
N GLU A 5 0.91 -4.61 13.56
CA GLU A 5 0.83 -5.81 12.72
C GLU A 5 1.75 -5.77 11.50
N LYS A 6 2.24 -4.58 11.13
CA LYS A 6 3.17 -4.37 10.01
C LYS A 6 4.62 -4.34 10.51
N SER A 7 5.07 -5.43 11.12
CA SER A 7 6.44 -5.59 11.63
C SER A 7 7.38 -6.17 10.57
N LEU A 8 8.68 -6.12 10.86
CA LEU A 8 9.70 -6.75 10.00
C LEU A 8 9.57 -8.28 10.00
N GLU A 9 9.14 -8.87 11.11
CA GLU A 9 8.92 -10.31 11.27
C GLU A 9 7.78 -10.84 10.38
N SER A 10 6.70 -10.05 10.24
CA SER A 10 5.56 -10.39 9.38
C SER A 10 5.78 -10.03 7.91
N PHE A 11 6.91 -9.41 7.58
CA PHE A 11 7.24 -8.98 6.23
C PHE A 11 7.91 -10.08 5.41
N GLN A 12 7.42 -10.37 4.21
CA GLN A 12 7.99 -11.40 3.31
C GLN A 12 9.19 -10.85 2.55
N GLN A 13 10.40 -10.99 3.13
CA GLN A 13 11.65 -10.47 2.58
C GLN A 13 12.01 -11.08 1.22
N GLU A 14 11.68 -12.37 1.01
CA GLU A 14 12.00 -13.13 -0.20
C GLU A 14 11.35 -12.54 -1.46
N ARG A 15 10.32 -11.73 -1.28
CA ARG A 15 9.61 -11.07 -2.38
C ARG A 15 10.35 -9.83 -2.90
N ILE A 16 11.22 -9.25 -2.10
CA ILE A 16 11.93 -8.03 -2.48
C ILE A 16 13.20 -8.38 -3.26
N PRO A 17 13.48 -7.71 -4.39
CA PRO A 17 14.75 -7.85 -5.07
C PRO A 17 15.93 -7.55 -4.13
N HIS A 18 16.99 -8.36 -4.22
CA HIS A 18 18.15 -8.25 -3.33
C HIS A 18 18.71 -6.81 -3.24
N LYS A 19 18.78 -6.11 -4.36
CA LYS A 19 19.22 -4.70 -4.43
C LYS A 19 18.38 -3.78 -3.52
N GLU A 20 17.06 -3.93 -3.55
CA GLU A 20 16.15 -3.12 -2.72
C GLU A 20 16.23 -3.53 -1.26
N TRP A 21 16.40 -4.84 -0.98
CA TRP A 21 16.58 -5.34 0.37
C TRP A 21 17.87 -4.80 1.03
N MET A 22 18.96 -4.68 0.29
CA MET A 22 20.19 -4.05 0.78
C MET A 22 19.97 -2.59 1.22
N LYS A 23 19.15 -1.82 0.47
CA LYS A 23 18.77 -0.46 0.90
C LYS A 23 17.97 -0.50 2.22
N VAL A 24 17.02 -1.43 2.35
CA VAL A 24 16.24 -1.61 3.57
C VAL A 24 17.15 -1.89 4.76
N GLN A 25 18.11 -2.81 4.63
CA GLN A 25 19.07 -3.12 5.69
C GLN A 25 19.91 -1.89 6.11
N ALA A 26 20.28 -1.04 5.16
CA ALA A 26 20.96 0.22 5.47
C ALA A 26 20.07 1.19 6.24
N LEU A 27 18.78 1.27 5.87
CA LEU A 27 17.81 2.13 6.54
C LEU A 27 17.51 1.70 7.99
N LEU A 28 17.52 0.39 8.27
CA LEU A 28 17.31 -0.14 9.63
C LEU A 28 18.38 0.34 10.63
N LYS A 29 19.56 0.75 10.15
CA LYS A 29 20.61 1.35 10.99
C LYS A 29 20.30 2.77 11.47
N GLY A 30 19.28 3.43 10.92
CA GLY A 30 18.83 4.76 11.31
C GLY A 30 19.76 5.92 10.94
N GLU A 31 20.86 5.69 10.22
CA GLU A 31 21.81 6.75 9.86
C GLU A 31 21.20 7.84 8.99
N PHE A 32 20.26 7.48 8.11
CA PHE A 32 19.53 8.43 7.26
C PHE A 32 18.78 9.49 8.09
N VAL A 33 18.29 9.12 9.29
CA VAL A 33 17.58 10.05 10.19
C VAL A 33 18.53 11.14 10.70
N ARG A 34 19.77 10.77 11.03
CA ARG A 34 20.78 11.74 11.48
C ARG A 34 21.20 12.72 10.39
N ARG A 35 21.11 12.29 9.12
CA ARG A 35 21.41 13.12 7.95
C ARG A 35 20.17 13.86 7.41
N CYS A 36 19.02 13.74 8.07
CA CYS A 36 17.74 14.28 7.61
C CYS A 36 17.37 13.85 6.18
N GLU A 37 17.81 12.66 5.76
CA GLU A 37 17.47 12.08 4.46
C GLU A 37 16.05 11.51 4.47
N ASN A 38 15.41 11.50 3.30
CA ASN A 38 14.07 10.97 3.12
C ASN A 38 14.11 9.53 2.59
N VAL A 39 13.01 8.80 2.76
CA VAL A 39 12.80 7.47 2.19
C VAL A 39 11.51 7.48 1.38
N LEU A 40 11.61 7.09 0.12
CA LEU A 40 10.49 7.09 -0.81
C LEU A 40 10.25 5.67 -1.31
N SER A 41 9.06 5.14 -1.09
CA SER A 41 8.68 3.81 -1.54
C SER A 41 7.61 3.89 -2.62
N PHE A 42 7.98 3.47 -3.84
CA PHE A 42 7.10 3.44 -5.01
C PHE A 42 6.71 2.01 -5.39
N GLY A 43 5.61 1.88 -6.07
CA GLY A 43 5.14 0.62 -6.63
C GLY A 43 3.62 0.50 -6.67
N ASN A 44 3.12 -0.53 -7.32
CA ASN A 44 1.69 -0.78 -7.47
C ASN A 44 0.97 -0.98 -6.11
N PRO A 45 -0.35 -0.81 -6.06
CA PRO A 45 -1.15 -1.14 -4.88
C PRO A 45 -0.93 -2.60 -4.43
N GLY A 46 -0.82 -2.82 -3.11
CA GLY A 46 -0.67 -4.16 -2.54
C GLY A 46 0.73 -4.78 -2.59
N THR A 47 1.77 -4.05 -3.03
CA THR A 47 3.16 -4.54 -3.10
C THR A 47 3.91 -4.52 -1.77
N GLY A 48 3.30 -4.02 -0.68
CA GLY A 48 3.91 -4.01 0.65
C GLY A 48 4.60 -2.70 1.06
N LYS A 49 4.49 -1.60 0.29
CA LYS A 49 5.11 -0.30 0.60
C LYS A 49 4.84 0.19 2.02
N THR A 50 3.56 0.28 2.38
CA THR A 50 3.13 0.71 3.72
C THR A 50 3.66 -0.22 4.81
N HIS A 51 3.62 -1.53 4.57
CA HIS A 51 4.15 -2.52 5.51
C HIS A 51 5.65 -2.29 5.74
N LEU A 52 6.42 -2.16 4.67
CA LEU A 52 7.86 -1.95 4.74
C LEU A 52 8.22 -0.68 5.53
N LEU A 53 7.58 0.46 5.22
CA LEU A 53 7.88 1.70 5.94
C LEU A 53 7.41 1.65 7.41
N CYS A 54 6.31 0.96 7.71
CA CYS A 54 5.90 0.72 9.09
C CYS A 54 6.91 -0.16 9.84
N ALA A 55 7.40 -1.23 9.21
CA ALA A 55 8.40 -2.12 9.78
C ALA A 55 9.70 -1.36 10.11
N ILE A 56 10.24 -0.60 9.15
CA ILE A 56 11.40 0.28 9.39
C ILE A 56 11.11 1.26 10.52
N GLY A 57 9.94 1.90 10.52
CA GLY A 57 9.54 2.84 11.55
C GLY A 57 9.46 2.22 12.96
N GLN A 58 9.06 0.96 13.08
CA GLN A 58 9.06 0.23 14.35
C GLN A 58 10.49 -0.03 14.86
N GLU A 59 11.42 -0.42 13.97
CA GLU A 59 12.82 -0.59 14.36
C GLU A 59 13.44 0.74 14.80
N LEU A 60 13.18 1.83 14.08
CA LEU A 60 13.64 3.16 14.49
C LEU A 60 13.11 3.57 15.87
N ILE A 61 11.87 3.19 16.23
CA ILE A 61 11.34 3.42 17.59
C ILE A 61 12.10 2.60 18.63
N ARG A 62 12.47 1.35 18.31
CA ARG A 62 13.30 0.51 19.21
C ARG A 62 14.69 1.13 19.44
N GLU A 63 15.22 1.81 18.44
CA GLU A 63 16.47 2.59 18.52
C GLU A 63 16.30 3.97 19.19
N GLY A 64 15.10 4.31 19.67
CA GLY A 64 14.83 5.53 20.43
C GLY A 64 14.40 6.75 19.59
N TYR A 65 14.21 6.61 18.28
CA TYR A 65 13.72 7.71 17.44
C TYR A 65 12.22 7.97 17.65
N ARG A 66 11.83 9.22 17.54
CA ARG A 66 10.42 9.67 17.61
C ARG A 66 9.78 9.58 16.22
N VAL A 67 9.09 8.49 15.96
CA VAL A 67 8.45 8.21 14.68
C VAL A 67 6.93 8.33 14.79
N ARG A 68 6.29 8.91 13.78
CA ARG A 68 4.83 8.98 13.68
C ARG A 68 4.35 8.64 12.29
N PHE A 69 3.29 7.84 12.24
CA PHE A 69 2.61 7.45 11.02
C PHE A 69 1.32 8.26 10.83
N TYR A 70 1.11 8.72 9.59
CA TYR A 70 -0.13 9.30 9.10
C TYR A 70 -0.47 8.72 7.73
N SER A 71 -1.76 8.46 7.47
CA SER A 71 -2.21 8.46 6.08
C SER A 71 -2.21 9.90 5.56
N CYS A 72 -1.88 10.09 4.28
CA CYS A 72 -1.78 11.41 3.67
C CYS A 72 -3.07 12.23 3.86
N ASN A 73 -4.23 11.61 3.61
CA ASN A 73 -5.53 12.28 3.75
C ASN A 73 -5.78 12.82 5.18
N LEU A 74 -5.53 11.99 6.21
CA LEU A 74 -5.74 12.43 7.59
C LEU A 74 -4.77 13.55 7.99
N LEU A 75 -3.54 13.49 7.49
CA LEU A 75 -2.54 14.52 7.72
C LEU A 75 -2.97 15.85 7.07
N VAL A 76 -3.40 15.81 5.83
CA VAL A 76 -3.90 16.99 5.10
C VAL A 76 -5.11 17.59 5.80
N GLN A 77 -6.05 16.77 6.29
CA GLN A 77 -7.21 17.27 7.04
C GLN A 77 -6.80 17.92 8.38
N GLU A 78 -5.80 17.37 9.10
CA GLU A 78 -5.24 17.98 10.32
C GLU A 78 -4.59 19.33 9.99
N LEU A 79 -3.85 19.43 8.88
CA LEU A 79 -3.22 20.66 8.40
C LEU A 79 -4.25 21.72 8.01
N LEU A 80 -5.28 21.37 7.23
CA LEU A 80 -6.36 22.30 6.84
C LEU A 80 -7.13 22.82 8.04
N ARG A 81 -7.43 21.95 9.01
CA ARG A 81 -8.06 22.37 10.27
C ARG A 81 -7.18 23.36 11.02
N ALA A 82 -5.88 23.07 11.15
CA ALA A 82 -4.94 23.96 11.80
C ALA A 82 -4.81 25.31 11.07
N LYS A 83 -4.89 25.33 9.72
CA LYS A 83 -4.91 26.56 8.90
C LYS A 83 -6.16 27.38 9.18
N LYS A 84 -7.35 26.77 9.19
CA LYS A 84 -8.63 27.43 9.49
C LYS A 84 -8.69 28.00 10.93
N GLU A 85 -8.11 27.27 11.88
CA GLU A 85 -8.07 27.68 13.31
C GLU A 85 -6.87 28.60 13.63
N LEU A 86 -6.07 29.04 12.65
CA LEU A 86 -4.85 29.85 12.81
C LEU A 86 -3.83 29.21 13.79
N ARG A 87 -3.74 27.87 13.79
CA ARG A 87 -2.86 27.08 14.68
C ARG A 87 -1.76 26.33 13.96
N MET A 88 -1.44 26.71 12.70
CA MET A 88 -0.42 26.05 11.90
C MET A 88 0.96 26.01 12.59
N GLU A 89 1.37 27.11 13.20
CA GLU A 89 2.64 27.18 13.93
C GLU A 89 2.71 26.15 15.06
N ARG A 90 1.64 26.03 15.85
CA ARG A 90 1.57 25.03 16.93
C ARG A 90 1.65 23.60 16.39
N LEU A 91 0.99 23.31 15.27
CA LEU A 91 1.04 21.99 14.64
C LEU A 91 2.45 21.70 14.10
N PHE A 92 3.07 22.65 13.40
CA PHE A 92 4.44 22.49 12.91
C PHE A 92 5.45 22.30 14.06
N LYS A 93 5.32 23.06 15.15
CA LYS A 93 6.13 22.85 16.36
C LYS A 93 5.95 21.45 16.97
N LYS A 94 4.74 20.88 16.90
CA LYS A 94 4.49 19.49 17.30
C LYS A 94 5.15 18.49 16.36
N LEU A 95 5.02 18.69 15.04
CA LEU A 95 5.59 17.82 14.03
C LEU A 95 7.12 17.92 13.96
N SER A 96 7.72 19.09 14.22
CA SER A 96 9.18 19.27 14.23
C SER A 96 9.89 18.53 15.37
N ARG A 97 9.16 18.09 16.41
CA ARG A 97 9.70 17.25 17.48
C ARG A 97 9.88 15.79 17.07
N LEU A 98 9.33 15.39 15.93
CA LEU A 98 9.45 14.05 15.40
C LEU A 98 10.73 13.95 14.57
N ASP A 99 11.50 12.91 14.79
CA ASP A 99 12.69 12.63 14.00
C ASP A 99 12.28 12.11 12.61
N VAL A 100 11.25 11.26 12.56
CA VAL A 100 10.71 10.69 11.32
C VAL A 100 9.20 10.85 11.26
N LEU A 101 8.70 11.29 10.10
CA LEU A 101 7.28 11.34 9.77
C LEU A 101 7.00 10.41 8.60
N ILE A 102 6.19 9.37 8.83
CA ILE A 102 5.71 8.46 7.78
C ILE A 102 4.41 9.04 7.21
N VAL A 103 4.39 9.29 5.91
CA VAL A 103 3.23 9.76 5.15
C VAL A 103 2.85 8.69 4.13
N ASP A 104 1.73 8.02 4.38
CA ASP A 104 1.29 6.89 3.58
C ASP A 104 0.28 7.31 2.51
N ASP A 105 0.43 6.75 1.30
CA ASP A 105 -0.44 6.93 0.15
C ASP A 105 -0.54 8.39 -0.35
N ILE A 106 0.60 9.06 -0.57
CA ILE A 106 0.59 10.35 -1.25
C ILE A 106 0.15 10.15 -2.71
N GLY A 107 -0.83 10.95 -3.15
CA GLY A 107 -1.36 10.90 -4.53
C GLY A 107 -2.50 9.92 -4.76
N TYR A 108 -3.02 9.25 -3.72
CA TYR A 108 -4.16 8.33 -3.87
C TYR A 108 -5.48 9.03 -4.23
N VAL A 109 -5.66 10.27 -3.79
CA VAL A 109 -6.87 11.06 -4.07
C VAL A 109 -6.47 12.38 -4.71
N GLN A 110 -7.25 12.83 -5.70
CA GLN A 110 -7.09 14.18 -6.23
C GLN A 110 -7.35 15.20 -5.13
N GLN A 111 -6.35 16.02 -4.86
CA GLN A 111 -6.40 17.02 -3.81
C GLN A 111 -6.89 18.37 -4.36
N SER A 112 -7.58 19.13 -3.52
CA SER A 112 -7.92 20.52 -3.82
C SER A 112 -6.66 21.39 -3.78
N ARG A 113 -6.73 22.62 -4.30
CA ARG A 113 -5.62 23.56 -4.25
C ARG A 113 -5.15 23.86 -2.82
N GLU A 114 -6.09 23.99 -1.88
CA GLU A 114 -5.77 24.24 -0.47
C GLU A 114 -5.07 23.04 0.20
N GLU A 115 -5.48 21.83 -0.15
CA GLU A 115 -4.86 20.58 0.36
C GLU A 115 -3.41 20.45 -0.13
N MET A 116 -3.17 20.76 -1.41
CA MET A 116 -1.83 20.77 -1.99
C MET A 116 -0.93 21.81 -1.32
N GLU A 117 -1.45 23.01 -1.08
CA GLU A 117 -0.71 24.12 -0.47
C GLU A 117 -0.25 23.77 0.96
N VAL A 118 -1.11 23.18 1.78
CA VAL A 118 -0.73 22.78 3.15
C VAL A 118 0.22 21.61 3.16
N LEU A 119 0.07 20.65 2.23
CA LEU A 119 1.00 19.54 2.07
C LEU A 119 2.38 20.04 1.64
N PHE A 120 2.45 20.91 0.62
CA PHE A 120 3.70 21.53 0.16
C PHE A 120 4.39 22.29 1.30
N THR A 121 3.62 23.06 2.08
CA THR A 121 4.14 23.79 3.23
C THR A 121 4.77 22.84 4.25
N LEU A 122 4.14 21.66 4.51
CA LEU A 122 4.71 20.65 5.39
C LEU A 122 6.02 20.11 4.85
N LEU A 123 6.08 19.75 3.54
CA LEU A 123 7.31 19.25 2.92
C LEU A 123 8.45 20.28 3.04
N ALA A 124 8.15 21.55 2.77
CA ALA A 124 9.11 22.63 2.91
C ALA A 124 9.59 22.85 4.37
N GLN A 125 8.70 22.70 5.35
CA GLN A 125 9.06 22.81 6.77
C GLN A 125 9.91 21.64 7.28
N ARG A 126 9.81 20.47 6.66
CA ARG A 126 10.59 19.28 7.01
C ARG A 126 11.93 19.19 6.29
N TYR A 127 12.08 19.90 5.18
CA TYR A 127 13.30 19.89 4.37
C TYR A 127 14.54 20.21 5.23
N GLU A 128 15.53 19.33 5.22
CA GLU A 128 16.79 19.38 6.02
C GLU A 128 16.61 19.51 7.55
N ARG A 129 15.41 19.29 8.06
CA ARG A 129 15.11 19.40 9.52
C ARG A 129 14.62 18.11 10.14
N GLY A 130 14.24 17.14 9.35
CA GLY A 130 13.80 15.84 9.81
C GLY A 130 13.31 14.98 8.66
N SER A 131 13.48 13.68 8.81
CA SER A 131 13.22 12.72 7.75
C SER A 131 11.75 12.53 7.47
N LEU A 132 11.43 12.36 6.19
CA LEU A 132 10.14 11.91 5.70
C LEU A 132 10.28 10.48 5.15
N MET A 133 9.33 9.62 5.45
CA MET A 133 9.18 8.32 4.82
C MET A 133 7.83 8.30 4.10
N ILE A 134 7.85 8.24 2.77
CA ILE A 134 6.65 8.46 1.93
C ILE A 134 6.38 7.22 1.10
N THR A 135 5.12 6.78 1.04
CA THR A 135 4.67 5.81 0.05
C THR A 135 3.85 6.50 -1.04
N SER A 136 4.05 6.07 -2.29
CA SER A 136 3.24 6.53 -3.42
C SER A 136 3.01 5.39 -4.42
N ASN A 137 1.81 5.37 -5.00
CA ASN A 137 1.49 4.53 -6.15
C ASN A 137 1.86 5.22 -7.47
N LEU A 138 2.08 6.54 -7.42
CA LEU A 138 2.43 7.35 -8.57
C LEU A 138 3.94 7.59 -8.59
N PRO A 139 4.63 7.32 -9.72
CA PRO A 139 6.02 7.73 -9.91
C PRO A 139 6.12 9.26 -9.95
N PHE A 140 7.31 9.81 -9.74
CA PHE A 140 7.53 11.26 -9.73
C PHE A 140 7.05 11.97 -11.00
N SER A 141 7.17 11.31 -12.17
CA SER A 141 6.68 11.84 -13.44
C SER A 141 5.18 12.11 -13.49
N GLN A 142 4.42 11.61 -12.50
CA GLN A 142 2.98 11.81 -12.38
C GLN A 142 2.59 12.63 -11.14
N TRP A 143 3.55 13.22 -10.44
CA TRP A 143 3.24 14.04 -9.26
C TRP A 143 2.61 15.40 -9.60
N ASP A 144 2.62 15.81 -10.87
CA ASP A 144 1.80 16.89 -11.40
C ASP A 144 0.29 16.64 -11.17
N GLN A 145 -0.13 15.38 -11.12
CA GLN A 145 -1.50 15.00 -10.74
C GLN A 145 -1.82 15.29 -9.27
N ILE A 146 -0.79 15.32 -8.41
CA ILE A 146 -0.93 15.62 -6.97
C ILE A 146 -0.99 17.14 -6.77
N PHE A 147 -0.01 17.88 -7.29
CA PHE A 147 0.15 19.31 -7.02
C PHE A 147 -0.51 20.24 -8.06
N LYS A 148 -0.97 19.70 -9.20
CA LYS A 148 -1.70 20.41 -10.28
C LYS A 148 -1.06 21.71 -10.80
N ASP A 149 0.10 22.06 -10.32
CA ASP A 149 0.91 23.19 -10.74
C ASP A 149 2.34 22.73 -10.99
N PRO A 150 2.88 22.86 -12.22
CA PRO A 150 4.19 22.33 -12.57
C PRO A 150 5.33 22.91 -11.72
N MET A 151 5.25 24.20 -11.38
CA MET A 151 6.29 24.86 -10.59
C MET A 151 6.29 24.36 -9.14
N THR A 152 5.11 24.27 -8.51
CA THR A 152 4.95 23.72 -7.16
C THR A 152 5.34 22.24 -7.13
N THR A 153 4.99 21.47 -8.17
CA THR A 153 5.39 20.07 -8.32
C THR A 153 6.90 19.93 -8.37
N ALA A 154 7.57 20.67 -9.25
CA ALA A 154 9.03 20.64 -9.38
C ALA A 154 9.72 21.00 -8.05
N ALA A 155 9.25 22.03 -7.35
CA ALA A 155 9.79 22.42 -6.06
C ALA A 155 9.52 21.42 -4.94
N ALA A 156 8.38 20.69 -4.96
CA ALA A 156 8.08 19.64 -4.01
C ALA A 156 8.97 18.41 -4.25
N ILE A 157 9.09 18.00 -5.52
CA ILE A 157 9.94 16.89 -5.94
C ILE A 157 11.39 17.15 -5.56
N ASP A 158 11.92 18.33 -5.91
CA ASP A 158 13.29 18.73 -5.58
C ASP A 158 13.58 18.56 -4.08
N ARG A 159 12.73 19.13 -3.21
CA ARG A 159 12.90 19.02 -1.74
C ARG A 159 12.80 17.61 -1.20
N VAL A 160 11.94 16.78 -1.78
CA VAL A 160 11.71 15.42 -1.29
C VAL A 160 12.80 14.48 -1.77
N ILE A 161 13.32 14.67 -3.01
CA ILE A 161 14.33 13.79 -3.63
C ILE A 161 15.76 14.15 -3.22
N HIS A 162 16.05 15.42 -3.00
CA HIS A 162 17.40 15.97 -2.88
C HIS A 162 18.32 15.14 -1.98
N HIS A 163 17.82 14.60 -0.89
CA HIS A 163 18.55 13.65 -0.03
C HIS A 163 17.63 12.49 0.28
N SER A 164 17.43 11.59 -0.69
CA SER A 164 16.49 10.50 -0.48
C SER A 164 17.00 9.13 -0.91
N VAL A 165 16.56 8.10 -0.18
CA VAL A 165 16.67 6.70 -0.58
C VAL A 165 15.36 6.29 -1.25
N ILE A 166 15.45 5.89 -2.52
CA ILE A 166 14.29 5.43 -3.29
C ILE A 166 14.26 3.91 -3.29
N ILE A 167 13.11 3.35 -2.90
CA ILE A 167 12.81 1.91 -2.91
C ILE A 167 11.67 1.68 -3.91
N GLU A 168 11.92 0.85 -4.91
CA GLU A 168 10.93 0.49 -5.92
C GLU A 168 10.42 -0.94 -5.70
N LEU A 169 9.15 -1.08 -5.35
CA LEU A 169 8.49 -2.36 -5.14
C LEU A 169 7.61 -2.71 -6.36
N ASN A 170 8.27 -3.06 -7.48
CA ASN A 170 7.61 -3.49 -8.71
C ASN A 170 7.22 -4.98 -8.63
N LEU A 171 6.40 -5.33 -7.63
CA LEU A 171 5.99 -6.68 -7.29
C LEU A 171 4.52 -6.92 -7.67
N LYS A 172 4.14 -8.20 -7.76
CA LYS A 172 2.72 -8.57 -7.81
C LYS A 172 2.04 -8.22 -6.48
N SER A 173 0.76 -7.88 -6.55
CA SER A 173 0.00 -7.53 -5.35
C SER A 173 -0.15 -8.72 -4.40
N TYR A 174 0.40 -8.61 -3.21
CA TYR A 174 0.23 -9.61 -2.13
C TYR A 174 -1.24 -9.84 -1.79
N ARG A 175 -2.03 -8.77 -1.72
CA ARG A 175 -3.47 -8.86 -1.42
C ARG A 175 -4.23 -9.68 -2.46
N MET A 176 -3.89 -9.54 -3.75
CA MET A 176 -4.51 -10.33 -4.82
C MET A 176 -4.08 -11.79 -4.76
N GLU A 177 -2.81 -12.08 -4.48
CA GLU A 177 -2.29 -13.44 -4.35
C GLU A 177 -2.94 -14.17 -3.16
N GLU A 178 -3.08 -13.52 -2.02
CA GLU A 178 -3.74 -14.08 -0.84
C GLU A 178 -5.23 -14.32 -1.08
N ALA A 179 -5.95 -13.39 -1.71
CA ALA A 179 -7.34 -13.58 -2.09
C ALA A 179 -7.52 -14.78 -3.04
N GLN A 180 -6.63 -14.94 -4.03
CA GLN A 180 -6.66 -16.08 -4.94
C GLN A 180 -6.36 -17.41 -4.23
N LYS A 181 -5.45 -17.43 -3.25
CA LYS A 181 -5.15 -18.63 -2.46
C LYS A 181 -6.35 -19.04 -1.58
N GLN A 182 -7.04 -18.05 -0.98
CA GLN A 182 -8.23 -18.30 -0.18
C GLN A 182 -9.36 -18.89 -1.03
N GLN A 183 -9.66 -18.30 -2.18
CA GLN A 183 -10.68 -18.81 -3.11
C GLN A 183 -10.38 -20.23 -3.61
N LYS A 184 -9.10 -20.57 -3.82
CA LYS A 184 -8.72 -21.93 -4.22
C LYS A 184 -8.92 -22.94 -3.07
N LYS A 185 -8.66 -22.54 -1.83
CA LYS A 185 -8.89 -23.40 -0.64
C LYS A 185 -10.38 -23.65 -0.42
N GLU A 186 -11.23 -22.63 -0.57
CA GLU A 186 -12.68 -22.76 -0.45
C GLU A 186 -13.25 -23.71 -1.51
N LYS A 187 -12.83 -23.57 -2.77
CA LYS A 187 -13.26 -24.47 -3.85
C LYS A 187 -12.77 -25.92 -3.67
N GLN A 188 -11.66 -26.14 -3.01
CA GLN A 188 -11.17 -27.48 -2.69
C GLN A 188 -11.90 -28.11 -1.50
N SER A 189 -12.37 -27.31 -0.53
CA SER A 189 -13.18 -27.81 0.58
C SER A 189 -14.59 -28.20 0.14
N ASP A 190 -15.20 -27.43 -0.75
CA ASP A 190 -16.54 -27.73 -1.30
C ASP A 190 -16.53 -28.93 -2.26
N GLY A 191 -15.43 -29.12 -3.00
CA GLY A 191 -15.28 -30.29 -3.89
C GLY A 191 -15.06 -31.63 -3.17
N ASN A 192 -14.68 -31.63 -1.89
CA ASN A 192 -14.44 -32.84 -1.10
C ASN A 192 -15.66 -33.28 -0.27
N MET A 193 -16.78 -32.53 -0.35
CA MET A 193 -18.00 -32.82 0.41
C MET A 193 -19.08 -33.54 -0.41
N VAL A 194 -18.80 -33.90 -1.67
CA VAL A 194 -19.78 -34.54 -2.58
C VAL A 194 -19.45 -35.98 -2.92
N VAL A 195 -18.56 -36.65 -2.19
CA VAL A 195 -18.29 -38.09 -2.41
C VAL A 195 -18.34 -38.83 -1.07
N SER A 196 -19.53 -38.91 -0.48
CA SER A 196 -19.86 -39.98 0.48
C SER A 196 -21.38 -39.98 0.69
N ASP A 197 -22.11 -40.61 -0.22
CA ASP A 197 -23.36 -41.33 0.07
C ASP A 197 -23.86 -41.99 -1.23
N GLY A 198 -23.76 -43.27 -1.32
CA GLY A 198 -24.35 -43.99 -2.43
C GLY A 198 -23.86 -45.43 -2.52
N ASP A 199 -24.05 -46.20 -1.47
CA ASP A 199 -23.97 -47.66 -1.62
C ASP A 199 -25.32 -48.30 -1.31
N SER A 200 -25.63 -49.29 -2.18
CA SER A 200 -26.65 -50.34 -2.00
C SER A 200 -28.11 -50.05 -2.30
N GLN A 201 -28.57 -50.46 -3.47
CA GLN A 201 -29.54 -51.58 -3.54
C GLN A 201 -29.77 -52.07 -4.98
N GLN A 202 -29.35 -53.28 -5.25
CA GLN A 202 -29.83 -54.13 -6.34
C GLN A 202 -31.27 -54.56 -6.05
N VAL A 203 -32.16 -54.45 -7.05
CA VAL A 203 -33.19 -55.47 -7.29
C VAL A 203 -33.54 -55.50 -8.78
N SER A 204 -33.65 -56.71 -9.26
CA SER A 204 -33.81 -57.24 -10.58
C SER A 204 -35.19 -57.07 -11.24
N ALA A 205 -35.15 -57.24 -12.54
CA ALA A 205 -36.13 -57.91 -13.43
C ALA A 205 -37.15 -57.06 -14.18
N GLY A 206 -37.12 -57.17 -15.49
CA GLY A 206 -38.31 -57.44 -16.27
C GLY A 206 -38.59 -56.53 -17.49
N HIS A 207 -38.12 -56.97 -18.64
CA HIS A 207 -38.83 -57.16 -19.92
C HIS A 207 -39.55 -56.01 -20.63
N SER A 208 -39.19 -55.92 -21.91
CA SER A 208 -39.97 -55.65 -23.14
C SER A 208 -39.89 -54.27 -23.79
N SER A 209 -39.20 -54.30 -24.93
CA SER A 209 -39.42 -53.41 -26.10
C SER A 209 -40.76 -53.76 -26.76
N PRO A 210 -41.29 -53.07 -27.79
CA PRO A 210 -40.62 -52.24 -28.78
C PRO A 210 -41.45 -51.04 -29.34
N ASP A 211 -40.80 -50.34 -30.31
CA ASP A 211 -41.36 -49.68 -31.48
C ASP A 211 -42.05 -48.31 -31.36
N GLY A 212 -41.60 -47.42 -32.27
CA GLY A 212 -42.37 -46.28 -32.73
C GLY A 212 -41.51 -45.11 -33.25
N GLN A 213 -41.16 -45.20 -34.49
CA GLN A 213 -40.65 -44.22 -35.42
C GLN A 213 -41.49 -42.92 -35.49
N PHE A 214 -40.88 -41.93 -36.11
CA PHE A 214 -41.30 -40.84 -36.98
C PHE A 214 -40.92 -39.45 -36.45
N GLU A 215 -40.05 -38.88 -37.18
CA GLU A 215 -40.03 -37.88 -38.26
C GLU A 215 -39.94 -36.44 -37.81
N GLU A 216 -38.88 -35.84 -38.27
CA GLU A 216 -38.69 -34.56 -38.97
C GLU A 216 -39.76 -33.48 -38.91
N THR A 217 -39.28 -32.27 -38.70
CA THR A 217 -39.39 -31.09 -39.57
C THR A 217 -38.73 -29.89 -38.89
N LEU A 218 -37.66 -29.36 -39.40
CA LEU A 218 -37.40 -28.15 -40.20
C LEU A 218 -38.44 -27.02 -40.05
N CYS A 219 -37.95 -25.81 -39.69
CA CYS A 219 -37.97 -24.54 -40.41
C CYS A 219 -37.73 -23.36 -39.47
N ASP A 220 -36.73 -22.62 -39.80
CA ASP A 220 -36.65 -21.20 -40.12
C ASP A 220 -37.45 -20.17 -39.35
N GLY A 221 -36.72 -19.13 -38.92
CA GLY A 221 -37.19 -17.85 -38.47
C GLY A 221 -36.08 -17.04 -37.77
#